data_4829bade9c4cf34bc23fd30a892547f0
#
_entry.id   4829bade9c4cf34bc23fd30a892547f0
#
_cell.length_a   1.000
_cell.length_b   1.000
_cell.length_c   1.000
_cell.angle_alpha   90.00
_cell.angle_beta   90.00
_cell.angle_gamma   90.00
#
_symmetry.space_group_name_H-M   'P 1'
#
loop_
_entity.id
_entity.type
_entity.pdbx_description
1 polymer ?
#
loop_
_entity_poly.entity_id
_entity_poly.type
_entity_poly.pdbx_seq_one_letter_code
_entity_poly.pdbx_strand_id
1 'polypeptide(L)'
;MKLTGKSAVVTGASRGLGRALAERLAGAGARVVLVARAGAELEQAARAIRAAGGEAHALVADLSRKEDVYPLAGSAAALVGPIDLLIHNASALGPTPLRLLLDTECEDLQHVLETNVVGPFRLSRALGGSMALRKTGTIVHISSDASVNAYAGWGAYSVSKAALDHLSRLWAAELAERGVRVLSVDPGEMDTRMHREAMPEVDPASLSRPEQVAARIVALIEDEAVRSGSRIEAMSGGAA
;
A
#
# COMPACT_ATOMS: atom_id res chain seq x y z
N MET A 1 12.36 6.04 -10.88
CA MET A 1 11.32 6.39 -11.92
C MET A 1 10.86 7.83 -11.68
N LYS A 2 10.79 8.70 -12.70
CA LYS A 2 10.20 10.05 -12.55
C LYS A 2 8.68 9.95 -12.50
N LEU A 3 8.04 10.72 -11.61
CA LEU A 3 6.60 10.63 -11.35
C LEU A 3 5.74 11.56 -12.20
N THR A 4 6.31 12.64 -12.74
CA THR A 4 5.57 13.59 -13.58
C THR A 4 4.89 12.91 -14.77
N GLY A 5 3.58 13.07 -14.89
CA GLY A 5 2.75 12.46 -15.92
C GLY A 5 2.47 10.96 -15.76
N LYS A 6 2.97 10.33 -14.70
CA LYS A 6 2.69 8.91 -14.39
C LYS A 6 1.33 8.71 -13.78
N SER A 7 0.75 7.55 -14.00
CA SER A 7 -0.54 7.15 -13.44
C SER A 7 -0.33 6.22 -12.26
N ALA A 8 -0.89 6.56 -11.10
CA ALA A 8 -0.73 5.81 -9.86
C ALA A 8 -2.07 5.38 -9.26
N VAL A 9 -2.10 4.20 -8.68
CA VAL A 9 -3.20 3.71 -7.83
C VAL A 9 -2.65 3.52 -6.42
N VAL A 10 -3.30 4.12 -5.42
CA VAL A 10 -2.97 3.95 -4.00
C VAL A 10 -4.16 3.39 -3.25
N THR A 11 -4.00 2.21 -2.66
CA THR A 11 -5.06 1.58 -1.87
C THR A 11 -4.97 1.98 -0.40
N GLY A 12 -6.12 2.02 0.32
CA GLY A 12 -6.17 2.52 1.69
C GLY A 12 -5.87 4.03 1.79
N ALA A 13 -6.24 4.80 0.77
CA ALA A 13 -5.82 6.20 0.61
C ALA A 13 -6.76 7.25 1.22
N SER A 14 -7.76 6.85 2.02
CA SER A 14 -8.66 7.82 2.68
C SER A 14 -8.00 8.56 3.86
N ARG A 15 -6.96 7.96 4.48
CA ARG A 15 -6.28 8.50 5.68
C ARG A 15 -4.86 7.95 5.84
N GLY A 16 -4.13 8.44 6.85
CA GLY A 16 -2.82 7.95 7.27
C GLY A 16 -1.81 7.91 6.12
N LEU A 17 -0.97 6.88 6.09
CA LEU A 17 0.09 6.74 5.10
C LEU A 17 -0.42 6.75 3.65
N GLY A 18 -1.53 6.05 3.36
CA GLY A 18 -2.07 6.00 2.00
C GLY A 18 -2.49 7.36 1.47
N ARG A 19 -3.11 8.20 2.32
CA ARG A 19 -3.44 9.58 1.97
C ARG A 19 -2.18 10.42 1.75
N ALA A 20 -1.21 10.34 2.65
CA ALA A 20 0.05 11.07 2.53
C ALA A 20 0.84 10.66 1.27
N LEU A 21 0.84 9.37 0.91
CA LEU A 21 1.41 8.87 -0.35
C LEU A 21 0.69 9.47 -1.56
N ALA A 22 -0.64 9.48 -1.58
CA ALA A 22 -1.42 10.05 -2.67
C ALA A 22 -1.15 11.55 -2.84
N GLU A 23 -1.12 12.32 -1.75
CA GLU A 23 -0.80 13.75 -1.74
C GLU A 23 0.62 13.99 -2.27
N ARG A 24 1.60 13.20 -1.81
CA ARG A 24 3.00 13.34 -2.23
C ARG A 24 3.21 13.00 -3.70
N LEU A 25 2.57 11.92 -4.20
CA LEU A 25 2.64 11.51 -5.61
C LEU A 25 2.00 12.57 -6.53
N ALA A 26 0.83 13.08 -6.17
CA ALA A 26 0.17 14.14 -6.93
C ALA A 26 0.99 15.44 -6.94
N GLY A 27 1.60 15.81 -5.80
CA GLY A 27 2.52 16.94 -5.70
C GLY A 27 3.79 16.78 -6.56
N ALA A 28 4.19 15.54 -6.87
CA ALA A 28 5.27 15.23 -7.81
C ALA A 28 4.80 15.15 -9.29
N GLY A 29 3.54 15.48 -9.58
CA GLY A 29 2.97 15.53 -10.91
C GLY A 29 2.40 14.22 -11.43
N ALA A 30 2.16 13.23 -10.56
CA ALA A 30 1.44 12.02 -10.92
C ALA A 30 -0.08 12.24 -10.93
N ARG A 31 -0.79 11.50 -11.77
CA ARG A 31 -2.24 11.35 -11.76
C ARG A 31 -2.60 10.22 -10.83
N VAL A 32 -3.36 10.49 -9.78
CA VAL A 32 -3.53 9.53 -8.68
C VAL A 32 -4.98 9.07 -8.55
N VAL A 33 -5.18 7.78 -8.55
CA VAL A 33 -6.45 7.15 -8.15
C VAL A 33 -6.32 6.67 -6.70
N LEU A 34 -7.12 7.29 -5.83
CA LEU A 34 -7.25 6.94 -4.43
C LEU A 34 -8.32 5.86 -4.28
N VAL A 35 -8.01 4.79 -3.55
CA VAL A 35 -8.93 3.67 -3.34
C VAL A 35 -9.12 3.41 -1.84
N ALA A 36 -10.35 3.37 -1.36
CA ALA A 36 -10.71 2.93 -0.01
C ALA A 36 -12.21 2.62 0.09
N ARG A 37 -12.62 2.02 1.22
CA ARG A 37 -14.03 1.72 1.53
C ARG A 37 -14.82 2.96 1.99
N ALA A 38 -14.16 3.86 2.71
CA ALA A 38 -14.77 5.05 3.31
C ALA A 38 -14.89 6.18 2.26
N GLY A 39 -16.00 6.19 1.49
CA GLY A 39 -16.19 7.08 0.35
C GLY A 39 -16.10 8.57 0.69
N ALA A 40 -16.70 9.02 1.79
CA ALA A 40 -16.68 10.43 2.19
C ALA A 40 -15.28 10.95 2.52
N GLU A 41 -14.50 10.20 3.32
CA GLU A 41 -13.11 10.54 3.66
C GLU A 41 -12.21 10.48 2.42
N LEU A 42 -12.45 9.48 1.54
CA LEU A 42 -11.70 9.30 0.30
C LEU A 42 -11.90 10.49 -0.64
N GLU A 43 -13.14 10.91 -0.84
CA GLU A 43 -13.45 12.06 -1.68
C GLU A 43 -12.91 13.38 -1.08
N GLN A 44 -12.91 13.51 0.24
CA GLN A 44 -12.28 14.65 0.90
C GLN A 44 -10.76 14.70 0.61
N ALA A 45 -10.07 13.55 0.67
CA ALA A 45 -8.66 13.46 0.33
C ALA A 45 -8.39 13.84 -1.14
N ALA A 46 -9.19 13.30 -2.07
CA ALA A 46 -9.08 13.63 -3.49
C ALA A 46 -9.34 15.12 -3.78
N ARG A 47 -10.33 15.74 -3.13
CA ARG A 47 -10.59 17.19 -3.24
C ARG A 47 -9.44 18.03 -2.73
N ALA A 48 -8.82 17.65 -1.62
CA ALA A 48 -7.67 18.36 -1.07
C ALA A 48 -6.49 18.35 -2.07
N ILE A 49 -6.22 17.22 -2.71
CA ILE A 49 -5.20 17.11 -3.75
C ILE A 49 -5.52 18.00 -4.96
N ARG A 50 -6.77 17.98 -5.43
CA ARG A 50 -7.19 18.82 -6.56
C ARG A 50 -7.12 20.32 -6.23
N ALA A 51 -7.50 20.70 -5.00
CA ALA A 51 -7.38 22.08 -4.53
C ALA A 51 -5.92 22.57 -4.45
N ALA A 52 -4.97 21.66 -4.25
CA ALA A 52 -3.53 21.92 -4.30
C ALA A 52 -2.95 21.90 -5.73
N GLY A 53 -3.78 21.75 -6.77
CA GLY A 53 -3.37 21.72 -8.18
C GLY A 53 -2.95 20.35 -8.71
N GLY A 54 -3.10 19.28 -7.93
CA GLY A 54 -2.83 17.91 -8.37
C GLY A 54 -4.02 17.28 -9.10
N GLU A 55 -3.76 16.16 -9.81
CA GLU A 55 -4.81 15.35 -10.43
C GLU A 55 -5.12 14.13 -9.56
N ALA A 56 -6.35 14.00 -9.08
CA ALA A 56 -6.77 12.94 -8.16
C ALA A 56 -8.22 12.54 -8.36
N HIS A 57 -8.47 11.22 -8.32
CA HIS A 57 -9.78 10.60 -8.47
C HIS A 57 -10.02 9.62 -7.32
N ALA A 58 -11.24 9.61 -6.78
CA ALA A 58 -11.64 8.68 -5.71
C ALA A 58 -12.43 7.52 -6.30
N LEU A 59 -12.04 6.29 -5.99
CA LEU A 59 -12.78 5.07 -6.31
C LEU A 59 -13.06 4.27 -5.05
N VAL A 60 -14.33 4.09 -4.73
CA VAL A 60 -14.75 3.30 -3.56
C VAL A 60 -14.69 1.83 -3.93
N ALA A 61 -13.90 1.04 -3.18
CA ALA A 61 -13.81 -0.40 -3.34
C ALA A 61 -13.34 -1.07 -2.04
N ASP A 62 -13.80 -2.28 -1.80
CA ASP A 62 -13.31 -3.18 -0.76
C ASP A 62 -12.42 -4.27 -1.38
N LEU A 63 -11.12 -4.24 -1.07
CA LEU A 63 -10.16 -5.19 -1.64
C LEU A 63 -10.37 -6.64 -1.17
N SER A 64 -11.09 -6.86 -0.06
CA SER A 64 -11.46 -8.20 0.38
C SER A 64 -12.51 -8.83 -0.55
N ARG A 65 -13.26 -8.02 -1.30
CA ARG A 65 -14.34 -8.45 -2.18
C ARG A 65 -13.85 -8.60 -3.62
N LYS A 66 -13.92 -9.81 -4.15
CA LYS A 66 -13.48 -10.11 -5.52
C LYS A 66 -14.24 -9.28 -6.57
N GLU A 67 -15.52 -9.07 -6.36
CA GLU A 67 -16.42 -8.33 -7.26
C GLU A 67 -16.07 -6.85 -7.38
N ASP A 68 -15.39 -6.26 -6.39
CA ASP A 68 -14.94 -4.87 -6.43
C ASP A 68 -13.60 -4.71 -7.19
N VAL A 69 -12.70 -5.70 -7.11
CA VAL A 69 -11.29 -5.54 -7.52
C VAL A 69 -11.12 -5.43 -9.04
N TYR A 70 -11.81 -6.27 -9.83
CA TYR A 70 -11.64 -6.22 -11.28
C TYR A 70 -12.28 -5.00 -11.93
N PRO A 71 -13.52 -4.58 -11.54
CA PRO A 71 -14.08 -3.31 -11.99
C PRO A 71 -13.22 -2.11 -11.59
N LEU A 72 -12.62 -2.12 -10.39
CA LEU A 72 -11.69 -1.09 -9.94
C LEU A 72 -10.51 -0.90 -10.90
N ALA A 73 -9.87 -2.00 -11.33
CA ALA A 73 -8.74 -1.94 -12.24
C ALA A 73 -9.11 -1.26 -13.59
N GLY A 74 -10.26 -1.62 -14.15
CA GLY A 74 -10.80 -1.02 -15.38
C GLY A 74 -11.13 0.46 -15.20
N SER A 75 -11.82 0.82 -14.11
CA SER A 75 -12.19 2.21 -13.80
C SER A 75 -10.98 3.09 -13.57
N ALA A 76 -9.96 2.60 -12.86
CA ALA A 76 -8.72 3.33 -12.65
C ALA A 76 -8.02 3.65 -13.98
N ALA A 77 -7.89 2.65 -14.85
CA ALA A 77 -7.27 2.83 -16.17
C ALA A 77 -8.10 3.77 -17.08
N ALA A 78 -9.42 3.77 -16.95
CA ALA A 78 -10.27 4.70 -17.71
C ALA A 78 -10.10 6.16 -17.27
N LEU A 79 -9.82 6.40 -15.97
CA LEU A 79 -9.66 7.76 -15.42
C LEU A 79 -8.29 8.37 -15.74
N VAL A 80 -7.21 7.60 -15.55
CA VAL A 80 -5.84 8.15 -15.59
C VAL A 80 -4.95 7.50 -16.66
N GLY A 81 -5.51 6.65 -17.51
CA GLY A 81 -4.76 5.89 -18.51
C GLY A 81 -4.07 4.65 -17.91
N PRO A 82 -3.17 4.02 -18.66
CA PRO A 82 -2.45 2.84 -18.21
C PRO A 82 -1.70 3.10 -16.92
N ILE A 83 -1.87 2.23 -15.92
CA ILE A 83 -1.27 2.42 -14.59
C ILE A 83 0.24 2.11 -14.64
N ASP A 84 1.04 3.04 -14.15
CA ASP A 84 2.50 2.94 -14.05
C ASP A 84 2.97 2.56 -12.64
N LEU A 85 2.19 2.94 -11.61
CA LEU A 85 2.52 2.70 -10.20
C LEU A 85 1.30 2.16 -9.45
N LEU A 86 1.46 1.03 -8.78
CA LEU A 86 0.45 0.45 -7.91
C LEU A 86 1.01 0.35 -6.49
N ILE A 87 0.38 1.02 -5.52
CA ILE A 87 0.75 0.93 -4.10
C ILE A 87 -0.34 0.22 -3.32
N HIS A 88 -0.01 -0.96 -2.84
CA HIS A 88 -0.82 -1.74 -1.91
C HIS A 88 -0.54 -1.29 -0.48
N ASN A 89 -1.34 -0.32 -0.01
CA ASN A 89 -1.24 0.20 1.35
C ASN A 89 -2.47 -0.18 2.20
N ALA A 90 -3.61 -0.50 1.59
CA ALA A 90 -4.77 -0.99 2.33
C ALA A 90 -4.40 -2.21 3.17
N SER A 91 -4.80 -2.21 4.45
CA SER A 91 -4.49 -3.28 5.38
C SER A 91 -5.56 -3.41 6.45
N ALA A 92 -5.72 -4.62 6.99
CA ALA A 92 -6.53 -4.96 8.15
C ALA A 92 -5.63 -5.57 9.22
N LEU A 93 -5.83 -5.15 10.48
CA LEU A 93 -5.16 -5.75 11.66
C LEU A 93 -5.83 -7.05 12.11
N GLY A 94 -7.13 -7.14 11.90
CA GLY A 94 -8.02 -8.02 12.61
C GLY A 94 -8.72 -7.28 13.76
N PRO A 95 -9.39 -8.01 14.67
CA PRO A 95 -10.04 -7.45 15.85
C PRO A 95 -9.05 -6.78 16.80
N THR A 96 -9.47 -5.67 17.41
CA THR A 96 -8.75 -5.02 18.52
C THR A 96 -9.63 -5.02 19.77
N PRO A 97 -9.04 -5.22 20.98
CA PRO A 97 -7.61 -5.43 21.25
C PRO A 97 -7.06 -6.69 20.58
N LEU A 98 -5.76 -6.67 20.26
CA LEU A 98 -5.08 -7.78 19.58
C LEU A 98 -5.18 -9.07 20.43
N ARG A 99 -5.37 -10.21 19.76
CA ARG A 99 -5.62 -11.51 20.41
C ARG A 99 -4.47 -12.47 20.18
N LEU A 100 -4.24 -13.39 21.12
CA LEU A 100 -3.35 -14.52 20.90
C LEU A 100 -3.91 -15.43 19.79
N LEU A 101 -3.05 -16.21 19.15
CA LEU A 101 -3.48 -17.12 18.08
C LEU A 101 -4.52 -18.14 18.52
N LEU A 102 -4.45 -18.60 19.78
CA LEU A 102 -5.45 -19.51 20.34
C LEU A 102 -6.83 -18.88 20.51
N ASP A 103 -6.89 -17.55 20.60
CA ASP A 103 -8.13 -16.78 20.79
C ASP A 103 -8.56 -16.07 19.49
N THR A 104 -7.87 -16.34 18.38
CA THR A 104 -8.18 -15.75 17.08
C THR A 104 -9.15 -16.65 16.32
N GLU A 105 -10.31 -16.13 15.94
CA GLU A 105 -11.26 -16.86 15.12
C GLU A 105 -10.74 -17.08 13.70
N CYS A 106 -11.07 -18.22 13.09
CA CYS A 106 -10.66 -18.54 11.73
C CYS A 106 -11.14 -17.49 10.71
N GLU A 107 -12.34 -16.95 10.93
CA GLU A 107 -12.97 -15.92 10.11
C GLU A 107 -12.20 -14.60 10.17
N ASP A 108 -11.67 -14.24 11.34
CA ASP A 108 -10.83 -13.05 11.52
C ASP A 108 -9.52 -13.19 10.75
N LEU A 109 -8.85 -14.33 10.88
CA LEU A 109 -7.64 -14.65 10.10
C LEU A 109 -7.93 -14.62 8.60
N GLN A 110 -9.03 -15.24 8.17
CA GLN A 110 -9.44 -15.26 6.77
C GLN A 110 -9.68 -13.83 6.25
N HIS A 111 -10.38 -12.98 6.99
CA HIS A 111 -10.64 -11.59 6.61
C HIS A 111 -9.35 -10.78 6.47
N VAL A 112 -8.40 -10.97 7.39
CA VAL A 112 -7.08 -10.31 7.32
C VAL A 112 -6.31 -10.76 6.07
N LEU A 113 -6.31 -12.06 5.78
CA LEU A 113 -5.65 -12.60 4.58
C LEU A 113 -6.33 -12.13 3.28
N GLU A 114 -7.67 -12.07 3.23
CA GLU A 114 -8.40 -11.53 2.08
C GLU A 114 -8.01 -10.08 1.80
N THR A 115 -7.93 -9.25 2.84
CA THR A 115 -7.59 -7.83 2.69
C THR A 115 -6.12 -7.61 2.36
N ASN A 116 -5.21 -8.29 3.08
CA ASN A 116 -3.77 -7.97 3.07
C ASN A 116 -2.99 -8.76 2.01
N VAL A 117 -3.52 -9.88 1.52
CA VAL A 117 -2.82 -10.78 0.59
C VAL A 117 -3.62 -11.01 -0.69
N VAL A 118 -4.84 -11.52 -0.57
CA VAL A 118 -5.64 -11.94 -1.72
C VAL A 118 -6.12 -10.75 -2.55
N GLY A 119 -6.53 -9.65 -1.90
CA GLY A 119 -6.87 -8.38 -2.55
C GLY A 119 -5.71 -7.79 -3.34
N PRO A 120 -4.54 -7.57 -2.73
CA PRO A 120 -3.31 -7.18 -3.43
C PRO A 120 -2.92 -8.13 -4.57
N PHE A 121 -3.02 -9.45 -4.39
CA PHE A 121 -2.78 -10.42 -5.46
C PHE A 121 -3.72 -10.21 -6.65
N ARG A 122 -5.04 -10.10 -6.40
CA ARG A 122 -6.06 -9.88 -7.44
C ARG A 122 -5.80 -8.58 -8.23
N LEU A 123 -5.51 -7.48 -7.51
CA LEU A 123 -5.30 -6.19 -8.15
C LEU A 123 -3.95 -6.13 -8.90
N SER A 124 -2.89 -6.72 -8.35
CA SER A 124 -1.61 -6.88 -9.04
C SER A 124 -1.76 -7.72 -10.32
N ARG A 125 -2.54 -8.81 -10.27
CA ARG A 125 -2.85 -9.61 -11.45
C ARG A 125 -3.60 -8.82 -12.53
N ALA A 126 -4.57 -8.00 -12.12
CA ALA A 126 -5.39 -7.20 -13.04
C ALA A 126 -4.60 -6.08 -13.72
N LEU A 127 -3.74 -5.36 -12.98
CA LEU A 127 -2.97 -4.22 -13.49
C LEU A 127 -1.57 -4.62 -14.01
N GLY A 128 -0.92 -5.59 -13.37
CA GLY A 128 0.42 -6.05 -13.70
C GLY A 128 0.53 -6.65 -15.09
N GLY A 129 -0.54 -7.26 -15.62
CA GLY A 129 -0.58 -7.75 -16.98
C GLY A 129 -0.35 -6.63 -18.01
N SER A 130 -1.00 -5.48 -17.84
CA SER A 130 -0.78 -4.30 -18.69
C SER A 130 0.63 -3.72 -18.53
N MET A 131 1.16 -3.67 -17.30
CA MET A 131 2.54 -3.25 -17.04
C MET A 131 3.54 -4.17 -17.76
N ALA A 132 3.35 -5.49 -17.66
CA ALA A 132 4.21 -6.49 -18.30
C ALA A 132 4.19 -6.40 -19.83
N LEU A 133 3.03 -6.15 -20.45
CA LEU A 133 2.91 -5.94 -21.89
C LEU A 133 3.65 -4.68 -22.35
N ARG A 134 3.59 -3.60 -21.57
CA ARG A 134 4.27 -2.33 -21.84
C ARG A 134 5.75 -2.36 -21.45
N LYS A 135 6.20 -3.42 -20.78
CA LYS A 135 7.54 -3.58 -20.19
C LYS A 135 7.94 -2.43 -19.26
N THR A 136 6.97 -1.89 -18.52
CA THR A 136 7.19 -0.79 -17.58
C THR A 136 6.11 -0.80 -16.50
N GLY A 137 6.51 -0.56 -15.27
CA GLY A 137 5.61 -0.44 -14.12
C GLY A 137 6.33 -0.67 -12.81
N THR A 138 5.73 -0.21 -11.72
CA THR A 138 6.21 -0.48 -10.37
C THR A 138 5.05 -0.88 -9.49
N ILE A 139 5.20 -1.96 -8.74
CA ILE A 139 4.25 -2.43 -7.72
C ILE A 139 4.96 -2.30 -6.37
N VAL A 140 4.30 -1.67 -5.41
CA VAL A 140 4.82 -1.49 -4.04
C VAL A 140 3.83 -2.11 -3.07
N HIS A 141 4.31 -2.99 -2.23
CA HIS A 141 3.56 -3.54 -1.11
C HIS A 141 4.05 -2.89 0.19
N ILE A 142 3.14 -2.31 0.96
CA ILE A 142 3.45 -1.79 2.30
C ILE A 142 3.43 -2.96 3.28
N SER A 143 4.63 -3.29 3.75
CA SER A 143 4.91 -4.36 4.71
C SER A 143 4.84 -3.87 6.16
N SER A 144 5.53 -4.55 7.05
CA SER A 144 5.73 -4.23 8.46
C SER A 144 6.91 -5.05 8.98
N ASP A 145 7.54 -4.59 10.05
CA ASP A 145 8.48 -5.36 10.85
C ASP A 145 7.87 -6.66 11.40
N ALA A 146 6.54 -6.66 11.66
CA ALA A 146 5.79 -7.85 12.05
C ALA A 146 5.80 -8.97 10.99
N SER A 147 6.26 -8.71 9.76
CA SER A 147 6.46 -9.75 8.73
C SER A 147 7.66 -10.65 9.00
N VAL A 148 8.62 -10.16 9.79
CA VAL A 148 9.90 -10.84 10.10
C VAL A 148 10.10 -11.09 11.58
N ASN A 149 9.41 -10.34 12.45
CA ASN A 149 9.47 -10.50 13.90
C ASN A 149 8.17 -11.12 14.42
N ALA A 150 8.29 -11.97 15.43
CA ALA A 150 7.14 -12.64 16.06
C ALA A 150 6.75 -11.88 17.34
N TYR A 151 5.64 -11.18 17.28
CA TYR A 151 5.05 -10.50 18.42
C TYR A 151 3.78 -11.22 18.89
N ALA A 152 3.69 -11.51 20.20
CA ALA A 152 2.48 -12.08 20.77
C ALA A 152 1.28 -11.15 20.55
N GLY A 153 0.13 -11.71 20.16
CA GLY A 153 -1.07 -10.96 19.83
C GLY A 153 -1.16 -10.45 18.40
N TRP A 154 -0.08 -10.46 17.60
CA TRP A 154 -0.07 -9.96 16.23
C TRP A 154 -0.27 -11.06 15.16
N GLY A 155 -0.67 -12.28 15.56
CA GLY A 155 -0.59 -13.47 14.73
C GLY A 155 -1.21 -13.33 13.34
N ALA A 156 -2.48 -12.95 13.23
CA ALA A 156 -3.18 -12.83 11.95
C ALA A 156 -2.51 -11.78 11.03
N TYR A 157 -2.17 -10.62 11.59
CA TYR A 157 -1.51 -9.54 10.86
C TYR A 157 -0.10 -9.95 10.40
N SER A 158 0.73 -10.48 11.31
CA SER A 158 2.11 -10.91 11.03
C SER A 158 2.15 -11.96 9.92
N VAL A 159 1.30 -13.00 10.00
CA VAL A 159 1.18 -14.02 8.96
C VAL A 159 0.84 -13.39 7.62
N SER A 160 -0.11 -12.46 7.58
CA SER A 160 -0.51 -11.79 6.35
C SER A 160 0.62 -10.94 5.75
N LYS A 161 1.40 -10.24 6.59
CA LYS A 161 2.52 -9.41 6.12
C LYS A 161 3.71 -10.25 5.66
N ALA A 162 3.99 -11.37 6.33
CA ALA A 162 4.99 -12.34 5.89
C ALA A 162 4.61 -12.96 4.53
N ALA A 163 3.33 -13.32 4.35
CA ALA A 163 2.82 -13.82 3.08
C ALA A 163 2.91 -12.76 1.97
N LEU A 164 2.59 -11.49 2.27
CA LEU A 164 2.69 -10.38 1.32
C LEU A 164 4.14 -10.12 0.90
N ASP A 165 5.10 -10.19 1.83
CA ASP A 165 6.53 -10.06 1.54
C ASP A 165 7.03 -11.17 0.63
N HIS A 166 6.59 -12.42 0.88
CA HIS A 166 6.94 -13.52 0.00
C HIS A 166 6.29 -13.39 -1.38
N LEU A 167 5.03 -12.99 -1.44
CA LEU A 167 4.32 -12.70 -2.68
C LEU A 167 5.03 -11.61 -3.50
N SER A 168 5.55 -10.56 -2.84
CA SER A 168 6.35 -9.51 -3.48
C SER A 168 7.58 -10.07 -4.18
N ARG A 169 8.29 -10.99 -3.53
CA ARG A 169 9.48 -11.66 -4.11
C ARG A 169 9.12 -12.53 -5.30
N LEU A 170 8.00 -13.25 -5.23
CA LEU A 170 7.51 -14.07 -6.35
C LEU A 170 7.14 -13.19 -7.55
N TRP A 171 6.36 -12.13 -7.34
CA TRP A 171 6.04 -11.18 -8.41
C TRP A 171 7.30 -10.55 -9.01
N ALA A 172 8.29 -10.19 -8.18
CA ALA A 172 9.55 -9.63 -8.66
C ALA A 172 10.31 -10.61 -9.56
N ALA A 173 10.36 -11.89 -9.19
CA ALA A 173 11.01 -12.93 -9.97
C ALA A 173 10.30 -13.19 -11.30
N GLU A 174 8.96 -13.31 -11.29
CA GLU A 174 8.15 -13.61 -12.48
C GLU A 174 8.08 -12.43 -13.47
N LEU A 175 8.17 -11.19 -12.97
CA LEU A 175 8.07 -9.99 -13.78
C LEU A 175 9.42 -9.35 -14.14
N ALA A 176 10.54 -9.93 -13.70
CA ALA A 176 11.89 -9.39 -13.93
C ALA A 176 12.16 -9.10 -15.41
N GLU A 177 11.94 -10.08 -16.29
CA GLU A 177 12.16 -9.94 -17.74
C GLU A 177 11.06 -9.13 -18.44
N ARG A 178 10.01 -8.79 -17.72
CA ARG A 178 8.87 -7.99 -18.20
C ARG A 178 9.01 -6.50 -17.88
N GLY A 179 10.14 -6.07 -17.32
CA GLY A 179 10.41 -4.66 -17.01
C GLY A 179 9.51 -4.07 -15.92
N VAL A 180 8.91 -4.90 -15.07
CA VAL A 180 8.09 -4.46 -13.94
C VAL A 180 8.88 -4.64 -12.65
N ARG A 181 9.00 -3.56 -11.88
CA ARG A 181 9.68 -3.56 -10.59
C ARG A 181 8.69 -3.83 -9.47
N VAL A 182 9.03 -4.69 -8.53
CA VAL A 182 8.19 -4.98 -7.36
C VAL A 182 9.01 -4.75 -6.09
N LEU A 183 8.47 -3.96 -5.16
CA LEU A 183 9.12 -3.60 -3.89
C LEU A 183 8.22 -3.98 -2.72
N SER A 184 8.81 -4.43 -1.64
CA SER A 184 8.19 -4.50 -0.32
C SER A 184 8.81 -3.46 0.58
N VAL A 185 8.00 -2.58 1.19
CA VAL A 185 8.49 -1.47 2.00
C VAL A 185 7.86 -1.52 3.39
N ASP A 186 8.71 -1.68 4.39
CA ASP A 186 8.34 -1.51 5.79
C ASP A 186 8.37 -0.02 6.13
N PRO A 187 7.24 0.58 6.49
CA PRO A 187 7.16 2.01 6.76
C PRO A 187 7.69 2.38 8.15
N GLY A 188 7.91 1.40 9.04
CA GLY A 188 8.11 1.61 10.47
C GLY A 188 6.84 2.04 11.20
N GLU A 189 7.00 2.37 12.49
CA GLU A 189 5.89 2.83 13.32
C GLU A 189 5.50 4.28 13.02
N MET A 190 4.20 4.51 12.90
CA MET A 190 3.65 5.81 12.51
C MET A 190 2.45 6.19 13.36
N ASP A 191 2.27 7.49 13.63
CA ASP A 191 1.06 8.03 14.25
C ASP A 191 -0.13 7.92 13.27
N THR A 192 -0.77 6.76 13.30
CA THR A 192 -1.96 6.45 12.50
C THR A 192 -3.07 5.91 13.39
N ARG A 193 -4.30 5.96 12.88
CA ARG A 193 -5.43 5.34 13.57
C ARG A 193 -5.19 3.84 13.80
N MET A 194 -4.65 3.12 12.82
CA MET A 194 -4.34 1.68 12.93
C MET A 194 -3.35 1.40 14.07
N HIS A 195 -2.30 2.22 14.20
CA HIS A 195 -1.31 2.07 15.27
C HIS A 195 -1.94 2.32 16.65
N ARG A 196 -2.73 3.38 16.79
CA ARG A 196 -3.44 3.70 18.03
C ARG A 196 -4.47 2.63 18.45
N GLU A 197 -5.10 1.96 17.47
CA GLU A 197 -6.01 0.84 17.74
C GLU A 197 -5.25 -0.42 18.19
N ALA A 198 -4.02 -0.64 17.68
CA ALA A 198 -3.18 -1.77 18.03
C ALA A 198 -2.43 -1.58 19.34
N MET A 199 -1.91 -0.39 19.59
CA MET A 199 -1.00 -0.04 20.69
C MET A 199 -1.42 1.30 21.35
N PRO A 200 -2.57 1.31 22.07
CA PRO A 200 -3.12 2.56 22.62
C PRO A 200 -2.25 3.19 23.73
N GLU A 201 -1.30 2.41 24.30
CA GLU A 201 -0.37 2.85 25.33
C GLU A 201 0.84 3.62 24.79
N VAL A 202 1.11 3.57 23.49
CA VAL A 202 2.27 4.24 22.90
C VAL A 202 2.00 5.73 22.69
N ASP A 203 2.93 6.56 23.15
CA ASP A 203 2.84 8.02 22.96
C ASP A 203 2.93 8.36 21.46
N PRO A 204 1.89 8.97 20.87
CA PRO A 204 1.92 9.37 19.47
C PRO A 204 3.09 10.32 19.11
N ALA A 205 3.62 11.08 20.09
CA ALA A 205 4.73 11.99 19.87
C ALA A 205 6.06 11.25 19.58
N SER A 206 6.17 9.98 19.97
CA SER A 206 7.33 9.13 19.69
C SER A 206 7.31 8.52 18.27
N LEU A 207 6.18 8.62 17.58
CA LEU A 207 5.95 7.98 16.30
C LEU A 207 6.28 8.90 15.10
N SER A 208 6.68 8.30 14.00
CA SER A 208 6.89 9.02 12.75
C SER A 208 5.56 9.57 12.20
N ARG A 209 5.61 10.74 11.57
CA ARG A 209 4.44 11.29 10.87
C ARG A 209 4.26 10.60 9.51
N PRO A 210 3.04 10.24 9.11
CA PRO A 210 2.78 9.60 7.81
C PRO A 210 3.35 10.37 6.61
N GLU A 211 3.38 11.70 6.67
CA GLU A 211 3.90 12.56 5.60
C GLU A 211 5.42 12.40 5.42
N GLN A 212 6.16 12.23 6.53
CA GLN A 212 7.61 12.00 6.51
C GLN A 212 7.93 10.63 5.91
N VAL A 213 7.17 9.61 6.34
CA VAL A 213 7.32 8.24 5.82
C VAL A 213 6.95 8.18 4.34
N ALA A 214 5.85 8.85 3.93
CA ALA A 214 5.44 8.94 2.53
C ALA A 214 6.54 9.58 1.65
N ALA A 215 7.20 10.63 2.14
CA ALA A 215 8.31 11.26 1.42
C ALA A 215 9.48 10.28 1.19
N ARG A 216 9.82 9.46 2.20
CA ARG A 216 10.86 8.42 2.09
C ARG A 216 10.47 7.32 1.11
N ILE A 217 9.23 6.83 1.19
CA ILE A 217 8.73 5.78 0.28
C ILE A 217 8.74 6.29 -1.17
N VAL A 218 8.29 7.51 -1.40
CA VAL A 218 8.31 8.10 -2.76
C VAL A 218 9.74 8.23 -3.28
N ALA A 219 10.71 8.65 -2.44
CA ALA A 219 12.12 8.69 -2.82
C ALA A 219 12.66 7.29 -3.20
N LEU A 220 12.30 6.23 -2.46
CA LEU A 220 12.66 4.85 -2.80
C LEU A 220 12.03 4.38 -4.13
N ILE A 221 10.81 4.83 -4.43
CA ILE A 221 10.15 4.54 -5.72
C ILE A 221 10.88 5.22 -6.87
N GLU A 222 11.32 6.46 -6.68
CA GLU A 222 12.05 7.22 -7.69
C GLU A 222 13.48 6.73 -7.89
N ASP A 223 14.09 6.14 -6.87
CA ASP A 223 15.45 5.59 -6.95
C ASP A 223 15.47 4.29 -7.78
N GLU A 224 16.13 4.36 -8.93
CA GLU A 224 16.28 3.22 -9.84
C GLU A 224 17.36 2.22 -9.39
N ALA A 225 18.20 2.58 -8.43
CA ALA A 225 19.19 1.68 -7.83
C ALA A 225 18.55 0.66 -6.88
N VAL A 226 17.34 0.94 -6.38
CA VAL A 226 16.58 0.00 -5.54
C VAL A 226 16.14 -1.20 -6.37
N ARG A 227 16.64 -2.38 -6.00
CA ARG A 227 16.42 -3.63 -6.76
C ARG A 227 14.99 -4.13 -6.59
N SER A 228 14.43 -4.68 -7.68
CA SER A 228 13.18 -5.44 -7.64
C SER A 228 13.33 -6.66 -6.72
N GLY A 229 12.30 -6.97 -5.93
CA GLY A 229 12.30 -8.06 -4.95
C GLY A 229 12.87 -7.69 -3.57
N SER A 230 13.39 -6.47 -3.40
CA SER A 230 13.89 -6.00 -2.11
C SER A 230 12.76 -5.78 -1.10
N ARG A 231 13.01 -6.15 0.16
CA ARG A 231 12.32 -5.64 1.34
C ARG A 231 13.17 -4.52 1.94
N ILE A 232 12.58 -3.35 2.12
CA ILE A 232 13.28 -2.14 2.51
C ILE A 232 12.56 -1.51 3.70
N GLU A 233 13.31 -1.06 4.68
CA GLU A 233 12.80 -0.25 5.78
C GLU A 233 12.89 1.23 5.39
N ALA A 234 11.75 1.92 5.27
CA ALA A 234 11.70 3.30 4.79
C ALA A 234 12.43 4.27 5.70
N MET A 235 12.48 3.98 7.01
CA MET A 235 13.08 4.85 8.02
C MET A 235 14.47 4.39 8.49
N SER A 236 14.95 3.22 8.08
CA SER A 236 16.34 2.80 8.31
C SER A 236 17.27 3.44 7.29
N GLY A 237 17.86 4.56 7.64
CA GLY A 237 18.76 5.29 6.73
C GLY A 237 19.04 6.73 7.14
N GLY A 238 18.86 7.05 8.39
CA GLY A 238 19.11 8.37 8.96
C GLY A 238 20.15 8.36 10.07
N ALA A 239 21.35 7.80 9.83
CA ALA A 239 22.56 8.13 10.60
C ALA A 239 23.76 7.51 9.87
N ALA A 240 24.40 8.27 9.07
CA ALA A 240 25.83 8.18 8.78
C ALA A 240 26.38 9.59 8.64
#